data_9734abe250865219f165efdf81a67a37
#
_entry.id   9734abe250865219f165efdf81a67a37
#
_cell.length_a   1.000
_cell.length_b   1.000
_cell.length_c   1.000
_cell.angle_alpha   90.00
_cell.angle_beta   90.00
_cell.angle_gamma   90.00
#
_symmetry.space_group_name_H-M   'P 1'
#
loop_
_entity.id
_entity.type
_entity.pdbx_description
1 polymer ?
#
loop_
_entity_poly.entity_id
_entity_poly.type
_entity_poly.pdbx_seq_one_letter_code
_entity_poly.pdbx_strand_id
1 'polypeptide(L)'
;MTIAGSLLHGMKEVEVWLQTFSPGSHTPIHRHSCEEVFVVLKGSGTLYLASNSHPKYPGNPQELPIFSNSTFHIPVNDAHQIWNTNKEEDLQFLVVVSRPPVKVFIYDDWHMPHTAAKLKFPYYWDEECYLMPPTKDEL
;
A
#
# COMPACT_ATOMS: atom_id res chain seq x y z
N MET A 1 -4.00 -7.70 -7.37
CA MET A 1 -4.62 -7.87 -8.70
C MET A 1 -5.00 -6.52 -9.27
N THR A 2 -4.51 -6.21 -10.44
CA THR A 2 -4.84 -4.95 -11.10
C THR A 2 -6.21 -5.06 -11.77
N ILE A 3 -7.14 -4.19 -11.38
CA ILE A 3 -8.46 -4.12 -11.99
C ILE A 3 -8.44 -3.18 -13.20
N ALA A 4 -7.83 -2.00 -13.03
CA ALA A 4 -7.66 -1.04 -14.10
C ALA A 4 -6.29 -0.39 -13.94
N GLY A 5 -5.37 -0.66 -14.86
CA GLY A 5 -3.99 -0.23 -14.75
C GLY A 5 -3.50 0.61 -15.90
N SER A 6 -2.46 1.38 -15.67
CA SER A 6 -1.87 2.23 -16.71
C SER A 6 -1.18 1.40 -17.78
N LEU A 7 -0.36 0.46 -17.39
CA LEU A 7 0.44 -0.34 -18.34
C LEU A 7 -0.35 -1.48 -18.95
N LEU A 8 -1.27 -2.08 -18.19
CA LEU A 8 -2.08 -3.19 -18.69
C LEU A 8 -3.31 -2.74 -19.46
N HIS A 9 -3.89 -1.60 -19.13
CA HIS A 9 -5.18 -1.17 -19.67
C HIS A 9 -5.19 0.25 -20.22
N GLY A 10 -4.05 0.96 -20.20
CA GLY A 10 -3.96 2.32 -20.73
C GLY A 10 -4.61 3.40 -19.89
N MET A 11 -4.86 3.14 -18.61
CA MET A 11 -5.39 4.16 -17.70
C MET A 11 -4.37 5.28 -17.51
N LYS A 12 -4.82 6.53 -17.57
CA LYS A 12 -3.93 7.69 -17.53
C LYS A 12 -4.01 8.48 -16.23
N GLU A 13 -5.16 8.51 -15.59
CA GLU A 13 -5.38 9.38 -14.43
C GLU A 13 -5.45 8.61 -13.12
N VAL A 14 -5.97 7.40 -13.16
CA VAL A 14 -6.08 6.55 -11.97
C VAL A 14 -5.73 5.11 -12.28
N GLU A 15 -5.37 4.38 -11.23
CA GLU A 15 -5.19 2.94 -11.27
C GLU A 15 -5.99 2.33 -10.12
N VAL A 16 -6.56 1.14 -10.33
CA VAL A 16 -7.38 0.46 -9.32
C VAL A 16 -6.85 -0.94 -9.11
N TRP A 17 -6.62 -1.29 -7.84
CA TRP A 17 -6.18 -2.63 -7.44
C TRP A 17 -7.16 -3.26 -6.46
N LEU A 18 -7.31 -4.57 -6.54
CA LEU A 18 -7.93 -5.38 -5.50
C LEU A 18 -6.82 -6.13 -4.79
N GLN A 19 -6.69 -5.93 -3.49
CA GLN A 19 -5.64 -6.53 -2.67
C GLN A 19 -6.26 -7.44 -1.62
N THR A 20 -5.66 -8.62 -1.43
CA THR A 20 -6.07 -9.55 -0.39
C THR A 20 -4.83 -9.96 0.41
N PHE A 21 -4.87 -9.70 1.71
CA PHE A 21 -3.78 -10.02 2.63
C PHE A 21 -4.22 -11.08 3.62
N SER A 22 -3.49 -12.17 3.68
CA SER A 22 -3.70 -13.18 4.72
C SER A 22 -3.26 -12.65 6.09
N PRO A 23 -3.71 -13.28 7.19
CA PRO A 23 -3.26 -12.89 8.52
C PRO A 23 -1.75 -12.80 8.64
N GLY A 24 -1.24 -11.69 9.16
CA GLY A 24 0.18 -11.42 9.32
C GLY A 24 0.87 -10.81 8.11
N SER A 25 0.23 -10.77 6.95
CA SER A 25 0.81 -10.14 5.75
C SER A 25 0.71 -8.63 5.82
N HIS A 26 1.66 -7.96 5.21
CA HIS A 26 1.72 -6.49 5.23
C HIS A 26 2.47 -5.97 4.01
N THR A 27 2.25 -4.69 3.71
CA THR A 27 3.07 -3.97 2.73
C THR A 27 4.42 -3.62 3.35
N PRO A 28 5.43 -3.31 2.55
CA PRO A 28 6.58 -2.59 3.08
C PRO A 28 6.15 -1.20 3.58
N ILE A 29 6.98 -0.58 4.39
CA ILE A 29 6.84 0.84 4.71
C ILE A 29 7.23 1.61 3.46
N HIS A 30 6.33 2.45 2.95
CA HIS A 30 6.57 3.11 1.67
C HIS A 30 5.82 4.44 1.57
N ARG A 31 6.27 5.27 0.63
CA ARG A 31 5.57 6.50 0.23
C ARG A 31 5.53 6.58 -1.29
N HIS A 32 4.62 7.36 -1.78
CA HIS A 32 4.52 7.69 -3.21
C HIS A 32 3.95 9.09 -3.40
N SER A 33 4.25 9.68 -4.55
CA SER A 33 3.87 11.06 -4.86
C SER A 33 2.45 11.18 -5.43
N CYS A 34 1.63 10.20 -5.27
CA CYS A 34 0.24 10.19 -5.69
C CYS A 34 -0.69 10.07 -4.48
N GLU A 35 -1.93 10.47 -4.66
CA GLU A 35 -2.97 10.23 -3.67
C GLU A 35 -3.44 8.79 -3.78
N GLU A 36 -3.90 8.26 -2.67
CA GLU A 36 -4.37 6.88 -2.60
C GLU A 36 -5.61 6.80 -1.72
N VAL A 37 -6.62 6.10 -2.21
CA VAL A 37 -7.86 5.86 -1.46
C VAL A 37 -8.03 4.36 -1.30
N PHE A 38 -8.36 3.95 -0.08
CA PHE A 38 -8.66 2.57 0.25
C PHE A 38 -10.13 2.41 0.63
N VAL A 39 -10.75 1.35 0.12
CA VAL A 39 -12.08 0.93 0.55
C VAL A 39 -11.95 -0.50 1.08
N VAL A 40 -12.11 -0.68 2.37
CA VAL A 40 -12.01 -2.01 3.00
C VAL A 40 -13.30 -2.77 2.74
N LEU A 41 -13.18 -3.91 2.06
CA LEU A 41 -14.33 -4.73 1.67
C LEU A 41 -14.60 -5.83 2.68
N LYS A 42 -13.54 -6.39 3.29
CA LYS A 42 -13.65 -7.56 4.16
C LYS A 42 -12.50 -7.56 5.16
N GLY A 43 -12.79 -8.03 6.36
CA GLY A 43 -11.76 -8.22 7.38
C GLY A 43 -11.43 -6.96 8.16
N SER A 44 -10.33 -7.02 8.87
CA SER A 44 -9.82 -5.92 9.68
C SER A 44 -8.29 -5.94 9.70
N GLY A 45 -7.70 -4.83 10.07
CA GLY A 45 -6.25 -4.73 10.15
C GLY A 45 -5.81 -3.40 10.76
N THR A 46 -4.59 -3.01 10.49
CA THR A 46 -4.01 -1.77 11.02
C THR A 46 -3.33 -1.00 9.89
N LEU A 47 -3.62 0.29 9.83
CA LEU A 47 -2.88 1.25 9.03
C LEU A 47 -1.86 1.94 9.92
N TYR A 48 -0.60 1.88 9.52
CA TYR A 48 0.47 2.66 10.14
C TYR A 48 0.75 3.84 9.22
N LEU A 49 0.61 5.06 9.74
CA LEU A 49 0.70 6.27 8.95
C LEU A 49 1.56 7.31 9.64
N ALA A 50 2.63 7.73 8.98
CA ALA A 50 3.48 8.83 9.41
C ALA A 50 3.28 10.01 8.48
N SER A 51 2.86 11.16 9.03
CA SER A 51 2.69 12.35 8.21
C SER A 51 4.04 12.83 7.66
N ASN A 52 4.02 13.44 6.48
CA ASN A 52 5.21 13.96 5.81
C ASN A 52 5.68 15.28 6.41
N SER A 53 5.68 15.39 7.73
CA SER A 53 6.06 16.62 8.43
C SER A 53 7.50 16.63 8.91
N HIS A 54 8.13 15.46 9.04
CA HIS A 54 9.51 15.36 9.47
C HIS A 54 10.46 15.46 8.26
N PRO A 55 11.45 16.38 8.31
CA PRO A 55 12.28 16.64 7.12
C PRO A 55 13.29 15.54 6.81
N LYS A 56 13.66 14.70 7.78
CA LYS A 56 14.74 13.71 7.61
C LYS A 56 14.27 12.29 7.44
N TYR A 57 13.22 11.88 8.16
CA TYR A 57 12.70 10.51 8.16
C TYR A 57 11.20 10.54 8.50
N PRO A 58 10.46 9.45 8.25
CA PRO A 58 9.03 9.41 8.57
C PRO A 58 8.72 9.63 10.06
N GLY A 59 9.49 9.01 10.95
CA GLY A 59 9.23 9.04 12.39
C GLY A 59 8.22 8.00 12.82
N ASN A 60 7.82 8.04 14.09
CA ASN A 60 6.90 7.07 14.65
C ASN A 60 5.52 7.22 14.01
N PRO A 61 4.94 6.13 13.47
CA PRO A 61 3.64 6.21 12.83
C PRO A 61 2.51 6.23 13.84
N GLN A 62 1.37 6.76 13.41
CA GLN A 62 0.10 6.52 14.09
C GLN A 62 -0.39 5.12 13.72
N GLU A 63 -1.00 4.43 14.67
CA GLU A 63 -1.67 3.16 14.44
C GLU A 63 -3.17 3.41 14.38
N LEU A 64 -3.76 3.12 13.23
CA LEU A 64 -5.17 3.37 12.97
C LEU A 64 -5.86 2.03 12.64
N PRO A 65 -6.92 1.66 13.37
CA PRO A 65 -7.65 0.44 13.03
C PRO A 65 -8.41 0.62 11.72
N ILE A 66 -8.38 -0.40 10.89
CA ILE A 66 -9.18 -0.45 9.66
C ILE A 66 -10.06 -1.69 9.69
N PHE A 67 -11.26 -1.59 9.15
CA PHE A 67 -12.25 -2.67 9.19
C PHE A 67 -13.24 -2.55 8.05
N SER A 68 -14.04 -3.58 7.86
CA SER A 68 -15.02 -3.64 6.78
C SER A 68 -15.87 -2.37 6.69
N ASN A 69 -16.03 -1.89 5.46
CA ASN A 69 -16.76 -0.67 5.13
C ASN A 69 -16.07 0.64 5.53
N SER A 70 -14.85 0.59 6.06
CA SER A 70 -14.09 1.81 6.26
C SER A 70 -13.46 2.27 4.94
N THR A 71 -13.41 3.58 4.78
CA THR A 71 -12.73 4.23 3.67
C THR A 71 -11.74 5.22 4.26
N PHE A 72 -10.52 5.19 3.76
CA PHE A 72 -9.49 6.12 4.20
C PHE A 72 -8.61 6.51 3.03
N HIS A 73 -7.87 7.60 3.19
CA HIS A 73 -6.96 8.02 2.15
C HIS A 73 -5.57 8.27 2.71
N ILE A 74 -4.58 8.13 1.83
CA ILE A 74 -3.18 8.40 2.13
C ILE A 74 -2.78 9.68 1.41
N PRO A 75 -2.42 10.74 2.14
CA PRO A 75 -1.93 11.97 1.53
C PRO A 75 -0.64 11.74 0.74
N VAL A 76 -0.40 12.61 -0.21
CA VAL A 76 0.82 12.58 -1.04
C VAL A 76 2.05 12.55 -0.15
N ASN A 77 2.94 11.60 -0.41
CA ASN A 77 4.25 11.43 0.27
C ASN A 77 4.21 11.07 1.75
N ASP A 78 3.05 10.75 2.31
CA ASP A 78 3.00 10.22 3.68
C ASP A 78 3.45 8.76 3.67
N ALA A 79 4.45 8.44 4.48
CA ALA A 79 4.92 7.06 4.61
C ALA A 79 3.90 6.24 5.36
N HIS A 80 3.61 5.04 4.86
CA HIS A 80 2.55 4.20 5.41
C HIS A 80 2.83 2.72 5.19
N GLN A 81 2.09 1.92 5.95
CA GLN A 81 2.13 0.47 5.87
C GLN A 81 0.75 -0.08 6.23
N ILE A 82 0.26 -1.01 5.45
CA ILE A 82 -0.99 -1.74 5.74
C ILE A 82 -0.60 -3.12 6.23
N TRP A 83 -1.17 -3.53 7.37
CA TRP A 83 -0.88 -4.81 7.97
C TRP A 83 -2.17 -5.53 8.34
N ASN A 84 -2.32 -6.75 7.89
CA ASN A 84 -3.39 -7.59 8.40
C ASN A 84 -2.97 -8.11 9.78
N THR A 85 -3.35 -7.37 10.80
CA THR A 85 -3.08 -7.71 12.19
C THR A 85 -4.14 -8.63 12.80
N ASN A 86 -5.17 -8.97 12.03
CA ASN A 86 -6.15 -9.97 12.41
C ASN A 86 -5.52 -11.36 12.28
N LYS A 87 -5.83 -12.25 13.21
CA LYS A 87 -5.22 -13.59 13.24
C LYS A 87 -6.06 -14.65 12.53
N GLU A 88 -7.28 -14.34 12.16
CA GLU A 88 -8.27 -15.35 11.75
C GLU A 88 -8.77 -15.21 10.33
N GLU A 89 -8.80 -13.99 9.78
CA GLU A 89 -9.40 -13.80 8.46
C GLU A 89 -8.57 -12.89 7.55
N ASP A 90 -8.80 -13.02 6.25
CA ASP A 90 -8.16 -12.19 5.25
C ASP A 90 -8.66 -10.75 5.34
N LEU A 91 -7.78 -9.82 5.00
CA LEU A 91 -8.09 -8.42 4.81
C LEU A 91 -8.15 -8.15 3.31
N GLN A 92 -9.27 -7.69 2.82
CA GLN A 92 -9.44 -7.38 1.41
C GLN A 92 -9.90 -5.94 1.23
N PHE A 93 -9.28 -5.23 0.28
CA PHE A 93 -9.61 -3.84 0.01
C PHE A 93 -9.38 -3.48 -1.45
N LEU A 94 -10.11 -2.47 -1.90
CA LEU A 94 -9.85 -1.79 -3.16
C LEU A 94 -8.93 -0.61 -2.91
N VAL A 95 -8.01 -0.39 -3.82
CA VAL A 95 -7.08 0.73 -3.79
C VAL A 95 -7.23 1.53 -5.07
N VAL A 96 -7.41 2.82 -4.95
CA VAL A 96 -7.40 3.75 -6.07
C VAL A 96 -6.25 4.71 -5.90
N VAL A 97 -5.36 4.76 -6.88
CA VAL A 97 -4.20 5.66 -6.87
C VAL A 97 -4.28 6.62 -8.06
N SER A 98 -3.83 7.84 -7.84
CA SER A 98 -3.74 8.85 -8.90
C SER A 98 -2.38 8.79 -9.59
N ARG A 99 -2.32 9.37 -10.79
CA ARG A 99 -1.07 9.61 -11.54
C ARG A 99 -0.22 8.35 -11.77
N PRO A 100 -0.82 7.27 -12.30
CA PRO A 100 -0.03 6.10 -12.63
C PRO A 100 0.92 6.40 -13.81
N PRO A 101 1.99 5.62 -13.98
CA PRO A 101 2.43 4.50 -13.15
C PRO A 101 3.06 4.97 -11.84
N VAL A 102 2.82 4.20 -10.77
CA VAL A 102 3.19 4.58 -9.42
C VAL A 102 4.67 4.36 -9.17
N LYS A 103 5.32 5.38 -8.59
CA LYS A 103 6.69 5.30 -8.09
C LYS A 103 6.64 5.11 -6.59
N VAL A 104 7.22 4.03 -6.11
CA VAL A 104 7.20 3.68 -4.69
C VAL A 104 8.59 3.82 -4.11
N PHE A 105 8.70 4.52 -2.98
CA PHE A 105 9.94 4.65 -2.22
C PHE A 105 9.82 3.83 -0.95
N ILE A 106 10.68 2.85 -0.77
CA ILE A 106 10.59 1.85 0.29
C ILE A 106 11.61 2.15 1.38
N TYR A 107 11.16 2.05 2.63
CA TYR A 107 11.96 2.26 3.84
C TYR A 107 12.16 0.93 4.57
N ASP A 108 13.34 0.73 5.14
CA ASP A 108 13.59 -0.45 5.97
C ASP A 108 12.96 -0.31 7.36
N ASP A 109 12.88 0.93 7.86
CA ASP A 109 12.21 1.24 9.11
C ASP A 109 11.72 2.70 9.11
N TRP A 110 10.99 3.08 10.15
CA TRP A 110 10.37 4.42 10.25
C TRP A 110 11.37 5.55 10.51
N HIS A 111 12.61 5.24 10.82
CA HIS A 111 13.67 6.21 11.06
C HIS A 111 14.73 6.22 9.97
N MET A 112 14.52 5.46 8.92
CA MET A 112 15.38 5.53 7.74
C MET A 112 15.27 6.92 7.11
N PRO A 113 16.39 7.58 6.78
CA PRO A 113 16.33 8.87 6.10
C PRO A 113 15.57 8.80 4.78
N HIS A 114 14.81 9.83 4.47
CA HIS A 114 14.09 9.91 3.19
C HIS A 114 15.03 9.73 1.99
N THR A 115 16.25 10.22 2.11
CA THR A 115 17.26 10.11 1.05
C THR A 115 17.77 8.68 0.84
N ALA A 116 17.56 7.81 1.82
CA ALA A 116 17.96 6.40 1.75
C ALA A 116 16.83 5.49 1.26
N ALA A 117 15.61 6.00 1.15
CA ALA A 117 14.48 5.21 0.68
C ALA A 117 14.73 4.72 -0.76
N LYS A 118 14.39 3.45 -1.00
CA LYS A 118 14.71 2.79 -2.26
C LYS A 118 13.57 2.95 -3.24
N LEU A 119 13.86 3.53 -4.41
CA LEU A 119 12.88 3.67 -5.48
C LEU A 119 12.61 2.32 -6.14
N LYS A 120 11.34 1.96 -6.24
CA LYS A 120 10.85 0.92 -7.14
C LYS A 120 9.92 1.55 -8.17
N PHE A 121 10.28 1.39 -9.44
CA PHE A 121 9.51 1.93 -10.55
C PHE A 121 9.82 1.16 -11.83
N PRO A 122 8.80 0.74 -12.59
CA PRO A 122 7.40 0.72 -12.18
C PRO A 122 7.16 -0.30 -11.07
N TYR A 123 6.10 -0.09 -10.28
CA TYR A 123 5.73 -0.99 -9.21
C TYR A 123 4.47 -1.75 -9.60
N TYR A 124 4.59 -3.08 -9.64
CA TYR A 124 3.48 -3.96 -10.00
C TYR A 124 3.23 -4.95 -8.87
N TRP A 125 2.12 -4.82 -8.21
CA TRP A 125 1.72 -5.79 -7.19
C TRP A 125 1.52 -7.18 -7.79
N ASP A 126 0.93 -7.22 -8.98
CA ASP A 126 0.67 -8.48 -9.68
C ASP A 126 1.98 -9.17 -10.11
N GLU A 127 2.96 -8.37 -10.52
CA GLU A 127 4.24 -8.91 -10.95
C GLU A 127 4.97 -9.61 -9.81
N GLU A 128 4.91 -9.05 -8.60
CA GLU A 128 5.51 -9.69 -7.44
C GLU A 128 4.84 -11.03 -7.12
N CYS A 129 3.55 -11.12 -7.32
CA CYS A 129 2.83 -12.39 -7.17
C CYS A 129 3.34 -13.46 -8.15
N TYR A 130 3.73 -13.07 -9.35
CA TYR A 130 4.29 -14.01 -10.33
C TYR A 130 5.71 -14.45 -10.01
N LEU A 131 6.47 -13.63 -9.32
CA LEU A 131 7.86 -13.93 -8.98
C LEU A 131 7.99 -14.83 -7.77
N MET A 132 6.94 -14.97 -6.99
CA MET A 132 6.91 -15.79 -5.79
C MET A 132 6.18 -17.12 -6.07
N PRO A 133 6.52 -18.22 -5.34
CA PRO A 133 5.71 -19.42 -5.43
C PRO A 133 4.24 -19.08 -5.12
N PRO A 134 3.29 -19.60 -5.91
CA PRO A 134 1.88 -19.29 -5.67
C PRO A 134 1.46 -19.68 -4.26
N THR A 135 0.78 -18.76 -3.58
CA THR A 135 0.14 -19.04 -2.31
C THR A 135 -1.33 -18.63 -2.42
N LYS A 136 -2.14 -19.09 -1.49
CA LYS A 136 -3.56 -18.70 -1.46
C LYS A 136 -3.77 -17.21 -1.23
N ASP A 137 -2.73 -16.48 -0.87
CA ASP A 137 -2.80 -15.08 -0.46
C ASP A 137 -2.52 -14.12 -1.61
N GLU A 138 -2.17 -14.62 -2.78
CA GLU A 138 -1.73 -13.85 -3.92
C GLU A 138 -2.83 -13.62 -4.93
N LEU A 139 -3.93 -13.11 -4.45
CA LEU A 139 -5.08 -12.89 -5.34
C LEU A 139 -5.52 -11.46 -5.34
#